data_cd96ec1191b69d14d74e8a29e2235c14
#
_entry.id   cd96ec1191b69d14d74e8a29e2235c14
#
_cell.length_a   1.000
_cell.length_b   1.000
_cell.length_c   1.000
_cell.angle_alpha   90.00
_cell.angle_beta   90.00
_cell.angle_gamma   90.00
#
_symmetry.space_group_name_H-M   'P 1'
#
loop_
_entity.id
_entity.type
_entity.pdbx_description
1 polymer ?
#
loop_
_entity_poly.entity_id
_entity_poly.type
_entity_poly.pdbx_seq_one_letter_code
_entity_poly.pdbx_strand_id
1 'polypeptide(L)'
;MCGRYAITKPVSKTEKIVKKAIGVENEDNYNAHPQQKLPVIKQYVNGKTLEKLEWGLTPSWAKEKNIRSLINGRLETLGEKISFKNLIKSYRCLIVADGYYEWKREKSIKTPYYFERQDDETIFFAGIYKTKQFCIVTREATSNVGD
;
A
#
# COMPACT_ATOMS: atom_id res chain seq x y z
N MET A 1 7.95 -2.83 -8.40
CA MET A 1 6.83 -1.89 -8.25
C MET A 1 5.57 -2.68 -7.91
N CYS A 2 4.93 -2.40 -6.79
CA CYS A 2 3.76 -3.16 -6.33
C CYS A 2 2.47 -2.59 -6.94
N GLY A 3 1.79 -3.38 -7.77
CA GLY A 3 0.52 -3.02 -8.40
C GLY A 3 -0.64 -3.97 -8.10
N ARG A 4 -0.40 -5.05 -7.35
CA ARG A 4 -1.40 -6.03 -6.93
C ARG A 4 -0.97 -6.73 -5.66
N TYR A 5 -1.92 -6.96 -4.74
CA TYR A 5 -1.65 -7.76 -3.56
C TYR A 5 -2.90 -8.51 -3.10
N ALA A 6 -2.71 -9.41 -2.14
CA ALA A 6 -3.79 -10.13 -1.49
C ALA A 6 -3.88 -9.73 -0.01
N ILE A 7 -5.08 -9.63 0.50
CA ILE A 7 -5.36 -9.44 1.92
C ILE A 7 -6.59 -10.24 2.33
N THR A 8 -6.43 -11.07 3.34
CA THR A 8 -7.52 -11.85 3.92
C THR A 8 -7.68 -11.52 5.40
N LYS A 9 -8.91 -11.50 5.88
CA LYS A 9 -9.26 -11.26 7.29
C LYS A 9 -8.52 -10.06 7.92
N PRO A 10 -8.64 -8.85 7.33
CA PRO A 10 -7.85 -7.71 7.77
C PRO A 10 -8.14 -7.30 9.23
N VAL A 11 -9.37 -7.43 9.70
CA VAL A 11 -9.73 -7.09 11.08
C VAL A 11 -9.07 -8.06 12.07
N SER A 12 -9.16 -9.36 11.81
CA SER A 12 -8.55 -10.38 12.69
C SER A 12 -7.03 -10.26 12.74
N LYS A 13 -6.40 -10.00 11.59
CA LYS A 13 -4.93 -9.90 11.48
C LYS A 13 -4.35 -8.68 12.18
N THR A 14 -5.15 -7.66 12.41
CA THR A 14 -4.69 -6.40 13.01
C THR A 14 -5.25 -6.15 14.41
N GLU A 15 -6.07 -7.03 14.96
CA GLU A 15 -6.77 -6.83 16.24
C GLU A 15 -5.84 -6.55 17.43
N LYS A 16 -4.60 -7.07 17.42
CA LYS A 16 -3.61 -6.83 18.47
C LYS A 16 -2.82 -5.53 18.26
N ILE A 17 -2.93 -4.93 17.10
CA ILE A 17 -2.16 -3.75 16.70
C ILE A 17 -3.03 -2.50 16.76
N VAL A 18 -4.28 -2.59 16.29
CA VAL A 18 -5.18 -1.45 16.21
C VAL A 18 -6.16 -1.42 17.36
N LYS A 19 -6.54 -0.22 17.77
CA LYS A 19 -7.52 0.01 18.83
C LYS A 19 -8.94 -0.28 18.34
N LYS A 20 -9.24 0.06 17.10
CA LYS A 20 -10.54 -0.21 16.47
C LYS A 20 -10.47 -0.23 14.95
N ALA A 21 -11.41 -0.93 14.34
CA ALA A 21 -11.64 -0.91 12.90
C ALA A 21 -12.84 0.00 12.61
N ILE A 22 -12.69 0.88 11.62
CA ILE A 22 -13.71 1.84 11.20
C ILE A 22 -14.13 1.53 9.78
N GLY A 23 -15.34 1.00 9.59
CA GLY A 23 -15.87 0.68 8.27
C GLY A 23 -15.11 -0.43 7.53
N VAL A 24 -14.40 -1.28 8.27
CA VAL A 24 -13.65 -2.42 7.71
C VAL A 24 -14.18 -3.70 8.30
N GLU A 25 -14.44 -4.67 7.45
CA GLU A 25 -14.88 -6.02 7.82
C GLU A 25 -13.82 -7.05 7.45
N ASN A 26 -14.02 -8.31 7.90
CA ASN A 26 -13.14 -9.43 7.57
C ASN A 26 -13.41 -9.98 6.17
N GLU A 27 -13.32 -9.14 5.17
CA GLU A 27 -13.48 -9.52 3.77
C GLU A 27 -12.15 -9.94 3.18
N ASP A 28 -12.16 -11.06 2.44
CA ASP A 28 -11.00 -11.54 1.71
C ASP A 28 -10.93 -10.87 0.34
N ASN A 29 -9.74 -10.39 -0.01
CA ASN A 29 -9.48 -9.81 -1.33
C ASN A 29 -8.16 -10.38 -1.88
N TYR A 30 -8.27 -11.33 -2.78
CA TYR A 30 -7.11 -11.97 -3.41
C TYR A 30 -6.54 -11.19 -4.60
N ASN A 31 -7.17 -10.09 -4.96
CA ASN A 31 -6.78 -9.27 -6.11
C ASN A 31 -7.01 -7.80 -5.81
N ALA A 32 -6.35 -7.31 -4.75
CA ALA A 32 -6.37 -5.90 -4.43
C ALA A 32 -5.63 -5.10 -5.51
N HIS A 33 -6.29 -4.10 -6.06
CA HIS A 33 -5.75 -3.32 -7.16
C HIS A 33 -6.02 -1.81 -6.98
N PRO A 34 -5.32 -0.95 -7.72
CA PRO A 34 -5.55 0.49 -7.67
C PRO A 34 -7.03 0.85 -7.90
N GLN A 35 -7.45 1.95 -7.28
CA GLN A 35 -8.82 2.49 -7.25
C GLN A 35 -9.79 1.76 -6.31
N GLN A 36 -9.42 0.62 -5.75
CA GLN A 36 -10.19 0.00 -4.68
C GLN A 36 -9.96 0.70 -3.35
N LYS A 37 -10.96 0.65 -2.49
CA LYS A 37 -10.83 1.05 -1.08
C LYS A 37 -10.34 -0.17 -0.29
N LEU A 38 -9.21 -0.02 0.36
CA LEU A 38 -8.46 -1.12 0.97
C LEU A 38 -8.08 -0.79 2.42
N PRO A 39 -7.93 -1.82 3.27
CA PRO A 39 -7.58 -1.63 4.69
C PRO A 39 -6.21 -1.01 4.88
N VAL A 40 -6.16 0.05 5.66
CA VAL A 40 -4.94 0.81 5.98
C VAL A 40 -4.93 1.11 7.47
N ILE A 41 -3.76 1.00 8.09
CA ILE A 41 -3.56 1.36 9.50
C ILE A 41 -3.04 2.79 9.58
N LYS A 42 -3.78 3.64 10.30
CA LYS A 42 -3.36 5.01 10.62
C LYS A 42 -3.05 5.15 12.10
N GLN A 43 -2.14 6.05 12.41
CA GLN A 43 -1.80 6.42 13.79
C GLN A 43 -2.49 7.73 14.16
N TYR A 44 -3.26 7.71 15.23
CA TYR A 44 -3.83 8.89 15.87
C TYR A 44 -3.26 9.06 17.28
N VAL A 45 -3.52 10.19 17.91
CA VAL A 45 -3.09 10.47 19.29
C VAL A 45 -3.58 9.39 20.26
N ASN A 46 -4.81 8.92 20.07
CA ASN A 46 -5.46 7.92 20.93
C ASN A 46 -5.19 6.46 20.53
N GLY A 47 -4.33 6.21 19.57
CA GLY A 47 -3.98 4.87 19.12
C GLY A 47 -4.12 4.67 17.62
N LYS A 48 -3.90 3.44 17.19
CA LYS A 48 -4.00 3.08 15.77
C LYS A 48 -5.40 2.62 15.42
N THR A 49 -5.82 2.92 14.19
CA THR A 49 -7.09 2.48 13.62
C THR A 49 -6.88 1.75 12.31
N LEU A 50 -7.79 0.83 11.99
CA LEU A 50 -7.88 0.21 10.68
C LEU A 50 -9.02 0.89 9.92
N GLU A 51 -8.71 1.49 8.79
CA GLU A 51 -9.66 2.25 7.96
C GLU A 51 -9.52 1.84 6.50
N LYS A 52 -10.53 2.14 5.68
CA LYS A 52 -10.43 1.96 4.23
C LYS A 52 -10.04 3.26 3.55
N LEU A 53 -8.98 3.21 2.76
CA LEU A 53 -8.56 4.31 1.89
C LEU A 53 -8.47 3.81 0.44
N GLU A 54 -8.66 4.72 -0.50
CA GLU A 54 -8.53 4.39 -1.92
C GLU A 54 -7.06 4.31 -2.32
N TRP A 55 -6.68 3.25 -3.01
CA TRP A 55 -5.32 3.08 -3.51
C TRP A 55 -5.11 3.90 -4.78
N GLY A 56 -4.33 4.95 -4.65
CA GLY A 56 -4.02 5.91 -5.69
C GLY A 56 -4.09 7.32 -5.13
N LEU A 57 -2.92 7.94 -4.96
CA LEU A 57 -2.79 9.29 -4.45
C LEU A 57 -2.81 10.29 -5.59
N THR A 58 -3.79 11.20 -5.59
CA THR A 58 -3.87 12.27 -6.59
C THR A 58 -3.34 13.55 -5.98
N PRO A 59 -2.16 14.04 -6.41
CA PRO A 59 -1.66 15.32 -5.94
C PRO A 59 -2.60 16.46 -6.29
N SER A 60 -2.63 17.51 -5.47
CA SER A 60 -3.52 18.66 -5.68
C SER A 60 -3.32 19.36 -7.02
N TRP A 61 -2.09 19.36 -7.53
CA TRP A 61 -1.74 19.95 -8.82
C TRP A 61 -2.08 19.06 -10.04
N ALA A 62 -2.38 17.79 -9.82
CA ALA A 62 -2.59 16.81 -10.89
C ALA A 62 -3.91 17.03 -11.66
N LYS A 63 -4.91 17.62 -11.00
CA LYS A 63 -6.22 17.90 -11.62
C LYS A 63 -6.11 18.80 -12.84
N GLU A 64 -5.20 19.75 -12.84
CA GLU A 64 -4.98 20.69 -13.92
C GLU A 64 -4.19 20.09 -15.10
N LYS A 65 -3.44 19.01 -14.85
CA LYS A 65 -2.52 18.41 -15.83
C LYS A 65 -2.95 17.03 -16.32
N ASN A 66 -4.13 16.57 -15.95
CA ASN A 66 -4.66 15.26 -16.34
C ASN A 66 -3.72 14.09 -16.02
N ILE A 67 -3.03 14.15 -14.87
CA ILE A 67 -2.07 13.15 -14.42
C ILE A 67 -2.79 12.05 -13.66
N ARG A 68 -2.40 10.81 -13.92
CA ARG A 68 -2.94 9.62 -13.22
C ARG A 68 -2.57 9.63 -11.74
N SER A 69 -3.42 8.99 -10.93
CA SER A 69 -3.15 8.73 -9.52
C SER A 69 -1.82 7.98 -9.34
N LEU A 70 -1.09 8.34 -8.31
CA LEU A 70 0.18 7.69 -7.98
C LEU A 70 -0.09 6.51 -7.04
N ILE A 71 0.21 5.30 -7.50
CA ILE A 71 0.02 4.08 -6.71
C ILE A 71 1.25 3.72 -5.88
N ASN A 72 2.44 4.17 -6.29
CA ASN A 72 3.70 3.95 -5.59
C ASN A 72 4.49 5.26 -5.44
N GLY A 73 5.28 5.33 -4.36
CA GLY A 73 6.29 6.34 -4.15
C GLY A 73 7.63 5.66 -3.88
N ARG A 74 8.68 6.00 -4.62
CA ARG A 74 10.01 5.40 -4.44
C ARG A 74 10.70 6.00 -3.23
N LEU A 75 11.14 5.15 -2.31
CA LEU A 75 11.82 5.56 -1.08
C LEU A 75 13.04 6.44 -1.37
N GLU A 76 13.81 6.10 -2.40
CA GLU A 76 15.04 6.80 -2.77
C GLU A 76 14.82 8.27 -3.15
N THR A 77 13.62 8.62 -3.63
CA THR A 77 13.31 9.98 -4.08
C THR A 77 12.10 10.61 -3.36
N LEU A 78 11.54 9.90 -2.41
CA LEU A 78 10.28 10.28 -1.74
C LEU A 78 10.35 11.68 -1.10
N GLY A 79 11.48 12.00 -0.46
CA GLY A 79 11.70 13.29 0.18
C GLY A 79 11.91 14.46 -0.77
N GLU A 80 12.15 14.20 -2.03
CA GLU A 80 12.44 15.21 -3.06
C GLU A 80 11.23 15.52 -3.94
N LYS A 81 10.31 14.56 -4.10
CA LYS A 81 9.13 14.70 -4.95
C LYS A 81 8.11 15.65 -4.35
N ILE A 82 7.66 16.62 -5.14
CA ILE A 82 6.62 17.57 -4.76
C ILE A 82 5.35 16.85 -4.27
N SER A 83 5.05 15.71 -4.89
CA SER A 83 3.86 14.91 -4.55
C SER A 83 3.89 14.36 -3.11
N PHE A 84 5.06 14.14 -2.54
CA PHE A 84 5.22 13.36 -1.30
C PHE A 84 5.94 14.10 -0.17
N LYS A 85 6.82 15.06 -0.47
CA LYS A 85 7.71 15.66 0.54
C LYS A 85 6.99 16.25 1.75
N ASN A 86 5.78 16.78 1.55
CA ASN A 86 4.98 17.36 2.62
C ASN A 86 4.20 16.31 3.42
N LEU A 87 4.08 15.08 2.90
CA LEU A 87 3.31 14.00 3.51
C LEU A 87 4.16 13.06 4.36
N ILE A 88 5.46 12.99 4.08
CA ILE A 88 6.38 12.03 4.73
C ILE A 88 6.41 12.18 6.25
N LYS A 89 6.32 13.39 6.76
CA LYS A 89 6.47 13.64 8.21
C LYS A 89 5.26 13.25 9.02
N SER A 90 4.05 13.48 8.50
CA SER A 90 2.82 13.41 9.30
C SER A 90 1.75 12.48 8.74
N TYR A 91 1.90 12.02 7.51
CA TYR A 91 0.85 11.25 6.84
C TYR A 91 1.37 9.89 6.39
N ARG A 92 1.95 9.14 7.32
CA ARG A 92 2.41 7.76 7.13
C ARG A 92 1.34 6.78 7.55
N CYS A 93 1.26 5.68 6.84
CA CYS A 93 0.34 4.60 7.14
C CYS A 93 0.99 3.25 6.86
N LEU A 94 0.32 2.18 7.28
CA LEU A 94 0.71 0.82 6.95
C LEU A 94 -0.41 0.16 6.16
N ILE A 95 -0.07 -0.49 5.08
CA ILE A 95 -1.00 -1.27 4.27
C ILE A 95 -0.85 -2.74 4.65
N VAL A 96 -1.96 -3.37 5.00
CA VAL A 96 -1.99 -4.78 5.46
C VAL A 96 -2.10 -5.70 4.27
N ALA A 97 -1.25 -6.71 4.19
CA ALA A 97 -1.27 -7.68 3.10
C ALA A 97 -0.85 -9.08 3.56
N ASP A 98 -1.33 -10.10 2.85
CA ASP A 98 -0.85 -11.48 2.98
C ASP A 98 0.38 -11.70 2.10
N GLY A 99 0.36 -11.14 0.91
CA GLY A 99 1.41 -11.23 -0.08
C GLY A 99 1.13 -10.30 -1.26
N TYR A 100 2.03 -10.23 -2.20
CA TYR A 100 1.90 -9.36 -3.35
C TYR A 100 2.33 -10.05 -4.64
N TYR A 101 1.86 -9.53 -5.77
CA TYR A 101 2.16 -10.06 -7.10
C TYR A 101 3.15 -9.14 -7.81
N GLU A 102 4.12 -9.74 -8.50
CA GLU A 102 5.00 -9.08 -9.46
C GLU A 102 5.06 -9.90 -10.75
N TRP A 103 5.21 -9.21 -11.88
CA TRP A 103 5.26 -9.86 -13.19
C TRP A 103 6.68 -9.78 -13.74
N LYS A 104 7.24 -10.96 -14.01
CA LYS A 104 8.51 -11.05 -14.75
C LYS A 104 8.22 -10.97 -16.23
N ARG A 105 8.89 -10.06 -16.91
CA ARG A 105 8.83 -9.92 -18.37
C ARG A 105 10.02 -10.60 -19.00
N GLU A 106 9.74 -11.58 -19.86
CA GLU A 106 10.73 -12.20 -20.73
C GLU A 106 10.19 -12.14 -22.18
N LYS A 107 10.79 -11.30 -23.02
CA LYS A 107 10.32 -11.00 -24.38
C LYS A 107 8.86 -10.51 -24.37
N SER A 108 7.93 -11.23 -24.97
CA SER A 108 6.49 -10.90 -25.01
C SER A 108 5.68 -11.54 -23.90
N ILE A 109 6.31 -12.35 -23.05
CA ILE A 109 5.63 -13.12 -22.00
C ILE A 109 5.74 -12.41 -20.67
N LYS A 110 4.59 -12.25 -19.99
CA LYS A 110 4.51 -11.76 -18.61
C LYS A 110 4.11 -12.92 -17.71
N THR A 111 4.98 -13.29 -16.78
CA THR A 111 4.71 -14.36 -15.82
C THR A 111 4.48 -13.75 -14.44
N PRO A 112 3.32 -13.98 -13.81
CA PRO A 112 3.08 -13.50 -12.45
C PRO A 112 3.79 -14.37 -11.43
N TYR A 113 4.35 -13.71 -10.41
CA TYR A 113 4.92 -14.35 -9.23
C TYR A 113 4.23 -13.78 -8.00
N TYR A 114 3.93 -14.65 -7.05
CA TYR A 114 3.36 -14.28 -5.78
C TYR A 114 4.43 -14.36 -4.69
N PHE A 115 4.61 -13.26 -3.97
CA PHE A 115 5.59 -13.16 -2.89
C PHE A 115 4.86 -13.10 -1.56
N GLU A 116 5.24 -13.97 -0.64
CA GLU A 116 4.73 -13.99 0.73
C GLU A 116 5.88 -14.21 1.70
N ARG A 117 5.65 -13.98 2.97
CA ARG A 117 6.66 -14.27 4.00
C ARG A 117 6.76 -15.78 4.21
N GLN A 118 7.98 -16.26 4.47
CA GLN A 118 8.21 -17.68 4.74
C GLN A 118 7.54 -18.19 6.03
N ASP A 119 7.29 -17.27 6.98
CA ASP A 119 6.63 -17.57 8.24
C ASP A 119 5.11 -17.45 8.18
N ASP A 120 4.55 -17.24 7.00
CA ASP A 120 3.11 -17.00 6.75
C ASP A 120 2.53 -15.80 7.54
N GLU A 121 3.38 -14.96 8.10
CA GLU A 121 2.96 -13.78 8.85
C GLU A 121 2.49 -12.64 7.93
N THR A 122 1.71 -11.74 8.48
CA THR A 122 1.18 -10.57 7.79
C THR A 122 2.31 -9.64 7.33
N ILE A 123 2.18 -9.13 6.12
CA ILE A 123 3.06 -8.10 5.57
C ILE A 123 2.44 -6.73 5.84
N PHE A 124 3.27 -5.79 6.26
CA PHE A 124 2.88 -4.39 6.40
C PHE A 124 3.72 -3.55 5.44
N PHE A 125 3.09 -3.06 4.38
CA PHE A 125 3.78 -2.13 3.48
C PHE A 125 3.78 -0.74 4.08
N ALA A 126 4.90 -0.04 3.95
CA ALA A 126 4.93 1.39 4.24
C ALA A 126 4.10 2.15 3.20
N GLY A 127 3.36 3.13 3.67
CA GLY A 127 2.54 3.96 2.81
C GLY A 127 2.50 5.41 3.24
N ILE A 128 2.00 6.23 2.34
CA ILE A 128 1.74 7.65 2.56
C ILE A 128 0.29 7.90 2.16
N TYR A 129 -0.40 8.73 2.92
CA TYR A 129 -1.79 9.05 2.62
C TYR A 129 -2.04 10.56 2.61
N LYS A 130 -3.09 10.94 1.92
CA LYS A 130 -3.67 12.27 1.96
C LYS A 130 -5.18 12.14 1.88
N THR A 131 -5.89 12.69 2.87
CA THR A 131 -7.35 12.59 2.99
C THR A 131 -7.79 11.12 3.00
N LYS A 132 -8.42 10.62 1.94
CA LYS A 132 -8.91 9.24 1.84
C LYS A 132 -8.20 8.42 0.76
N GLN A 133 -7.00 8.84 0.37
CA GLN A 133 -6.19 8.17 -0.64
C GLN A 133 -4.82 7.80 -0.08
N PHE A 134 -4.23 6.74 -0.60
CA PHE A 134 -2.88 6.32 -0.22
C PHE A 134 -2.07 5.83 -1.40
N CYS A 135 -0.75 5.80 -1.22
CA CYS A 135 0.16 5.09 -2.11
C CYS A 135 1.09 4.19 -1.29
N ILE A 136 1.63 3.16 -1.95
CA ILE A 136 2.58 2.23 -1.34
C ILE A 136 4.00 2.72 -1.61
N VAL A 137 4.83 2.77 -0.58
CA VAL A 137 6.26 3.09 -0.71
C VAL A 137 7.00 1.85 -1.20
N THR A 138 7.76 2.03 -2.26
CA THR A 138 8.60 0.97 -2.83
C THR A 138 10.07 1.36 -2.76
N ARG A 139 10.95 0.39 -2.87
CA ARG A 139 12.39 0.60 -2.93
C ARG A 139 12.99 -0.32 -3.97
N GLU A 140 14.25 -0.06 -4.31
CA GLU A 140 15.00 -0.92 -5.18
C GLU A 140 15.11 -2.33 -4.59
N ALA A 141 14.99 -3.35 -5.45
CA ALA A 141 15.07 -4.75 -5.02
C ALA A 141 16.46 -5.05 -4.44
N THR A 142 16.47 -5.78 -3.34
CA THR A 142 17.73 -6.33 -2.78
C THR A 142 17.96 -7.72 -3.37
N SER A 143 19.20 -8.23 -3.27
CA SER A 143 19.58 -9.55 -3.79
C SER A 143 18.74 -10.74 -3.28
N ASN A 144 17.94 -10.52 -2.25
CA ASN A 144 17.09 -11.55 -1.64
C ASN A 144 15.63 -11.52 -2.14
N VAL A 145 15.29 -10.58 -2.99
CA VAL A 145 13.92 -10.43 -3.50
C VAL A 145 13.97 -10.29 -5.02
N GLY A 146 13.71 -11.38 -5.70
CA GLY A 146 13.34 -11.42 -7.10
C GLY A 146 14.35 -10.86 -8.10
N ASP A 147 15.18 -11.70 -8.51
CA ASP A 147 15.69 -11.61 -9.87
C ASP A 147 14.66 -12.17 -10.85
#